data_ede42b35226a5c4adfc73229bb9673d7
#
_entry.id   ede42b35226a5c4adfc73229bb9673d7
#
_cell.length_a   1.000
_cell.length_b   1.000
_cell.length_c   1.000
_cell.angle_alpha   90.00
_cell.angle_beta   90.00
_cell.angle_gamma   90.00
#
_symmetry.space_group_name_H-M   'P 1'
#
loop_
_entity.id
_entity.type
_entity.pdbx_description
1 polymer ?
#
loop_
_entity_poly.entity_id
_entity_poly.type
_entity_poly.pdbx_seq_one_letter_code
_entity_poly.pdbx_strand_id
1 'polypeptide(L)'
;RKPQPYALFDIMEKLHFAPGEMLVLDDLKPGYDMARAANVPFAAALWSNDIPEIEAFMRGNCGLCFKTVAQFRDYLFSGKEA
;
A
#
# COMPACT_ATOMS: atom_id res chain seq x y z
N ARG A 1 9.69 -13.21 -1.57
CA ARG A 1 8.41 -13.36 -2.24
C ARG A 1 7.28 -12.93 -1.33
N LYS A 2 6.28 -12.25 -1.89
CA LYS A 2 5.11 -11.88 -1.12
C LYS A 2 4.34 -13.13 -0.71
N PRO A 3 3.72 -13.13 0.45
CA PRO A 3 3.45 -11.98 1.32
C PRO A 3 4.48 -11.79 2.44
N GLN A 4 5.68 -12.32 2.29
CA GLN A 4 6.67 -12.22 3.35
C GLN A 4 7.28 -10.83 3.39
N PRO A 5 7.49 -10.27 4.59
CA PRO A 5 7.87 -8.87 4.72
C PRO A 5 9.37 -8.59 4.64
N TYR A 6 10.17 -9.54 4.23
CA TYR A 6 11.63 -9.38 4.29
C TYR A 6 12.14 -8.20 3.49
N ALA A 7 11.56 -7.98 2.30
CA ALA A 7 12.01 -6.86 1.47
C ALA A 7 11.76 -5.54 2.17
N LEU A 8 10.64 -5.41 2.87
CA LEU A 8 10.33 -4.18 3.59
C LEU A 8 11.26 -3.97 4.77
N PHE A 9 11.56 -5.04 5.51
CA PHE A 9 12.50 -4.94 6.62
C PHE A 9 13.88 -4.54 6.14
N ASP A 10 14.32 -5.09 4.99
CA ASP A 10 15.62 -4.78 4.42
C ASP A 10 15.70 -3.29 4.05
N ILE A 11 14.65 -2.77 3.44
CA ILE A 11 14.61 -1.35 3.07
C ILE A 11 14.64 -0.47 4.31
N MET A 12 13.86 -0.83 5.33
CA MET A 12 13.84 -0.05 6.57
C MET A 12 15.21 0.00 7.21
N GLU A 13 15.91 -1.13 7.23
CA GLU A 13 17.22 -1.18 7.84
C GLU A 13 18.23 -0.35 7.06
N LYS A 14 18.26 -0.50 5.74
CA LYS A 14 19.26 0.16 4.91
C LYS A 14 19.05 1.65 4.82
N LEU A 15 17.78 2.09 4.83
CA LEU A 15 17.47 3.51 4.69
C LEU A 15 17.08 4.17 6.00
N HIS A 16 17.08 3.41 7.08
CA HIS A 16 16.75 3.90 8.43
C HIS A 16 15.35 4.48 8.49
N PHE A 17 14.38 3.77 7.87
CA PHE A 17 12.97 4.15 7.96
C PHE A 17 12.27 3.32 9.01
N ALA A 18 11.36 3.96 9.76
CA ALA A 18 10.41 3.24 10.59
C ALA A 18 9.23 2.79 9.72
N PRO A 19 8.47 1.75 10.16
CA PRO A 19 7.33 1.30 9.35
C PRO A 19 6.34 2.39 9.00
N GLY A 20 6.09 3.33 9.91
CA GLY A 20 5.14 4.41 9.65
C GLY A 20 5.63 5.45 8.65
N GLU A 21 6.89 5.39 8.27
CA GLU A 21 7.47 6.30 7.29
C GLU A 21 7.43 5.74 5.87
N MET A 22 6.82 4.57 5.69
CA MET A 22 6.72 3.90 4.40
C MET A 22 5.27 3.73 4.02
N LEU A 23 5.04 3.53 2.74
CA LEU A 23 3.70 3.23 2.22
C LEU A 23 3.87 2.21 1.10
N VAL A 24 3.14 1.10 1.20
CA VAL A 24 3.10 0.11 0.14
C VAL A 24 1.90 0.41 -0.75
N LEU A 25 2.13 0.50 -2.06
CA LEU A 25 1.07 0.67 -3.04
C LEU A 25 1.02 -0.59 -3.90
N ASP A 26 -0.10 -1.28 -3.90
CA ASP A 26 -0.22 -2.51 -4.67
C ASP A 26 -1.70 -2.74 -5.00
N ASP A 27 -1.96 -3.69 -5.90
CA ASP A 27 -3.31 -3.98 -6.34
C ASP A 27 -3.77 -5.38 -5.98
N LEU A 28 -2.93 -6.18 -5.33
CA LEU A 28 -3.25 -7.57 -5.02
C LEU A 28 -3.06 -7.88 -3.54
N LYS A 29 -3.78 -8.91 -3.10
CA LYS A 29 -3.77 -9.31 -1.70
C LYS A 29 -2.38 -9.67 -1.16
N PRO A 30 -1.50 -10.36 -1.91
CA PRO A 30 -0.16 -10.63 -1.36
C PRO A 30 0.60 -9.38 -0.94
N GLY A 31 0.48 -8.29 -1.69
CA GLY A 31 1.10 -7.03 -1.28
C GLY A 31 0.49 -6.46 -0.01
N TYR A 32 -0.83 -6.57 0.11
CA TYR A 32 -1.53 -6.16 1.32
C TYR A 32 -1.06 -6.99 2.52
N ASP A 33 -0.97 -8.31 2.36
CA ASP A 33 -0.53 -9.18 3.45
C ASP A 33 0.91 -8.87 3.85
N MET A 34 1.77 -8.59 2.87
CA MET A 34 3.16 -8.23 3.15
C MET A 34 3.25 -6.95 3.98
N ALA A 35 2.49 -5.94 3.60
CA ALA A 35 2.51 -4.68 4.32
C ALA A 35 2.01 -4.87 5.75
N ARG A 36 0.94 -5.64 5.93
CA ARG A 36 0.42 -5.91 7.27
C ARG A 36 1.43 -6.65 8.12
N ALA A 37 2.11 -7.63 7.55
CA ALA A 37 3.10 -8.40 8.29
C ALA A 37 4.26 -7.52 8.75
N ALA A 38 4.59 -6.49 7.99
CA ALA A 38 5.66 -5.56 8.35
C ALA A 38 5.16 -4.34 9.11
N ASN A 39 3.84 -4.25 9.35
CA ASN A 39 3.21 -3.11 10.01
C ASN A 39 3.44 -1.80 9.25
N VAL A 40 3.43 -1.89 7.93
CA VAL A 40 3.61 -0.74 7.04
C VAL A 40 2.25 -0.35 6.46
N PRO A 41 1.94 0.95 6.40
CA PRO A 41 0.70 1.40 5.78
C PRO A 41 0.58 0.93 4.34
N PHE A 42 -0.65 0.66 3.90
CA PHE A 42 -0.93 0.11 2.59
C PHE A 42 -1.97 0.95 1.87
N ALA A 43 -1.75 1.20 0.58
CA ALA A 43 -2.70 1.86 -0.29
C ALA A 43 -3.05 0.92 -1.44
N ALA A 44 -4.33 0.80 -1.74
CA ALA A 44 -4.81 -0.08 -2.80
C ALA A 44 -4.92 0.68 -4.11
N ALA A 45 -4.25 0.17 -5.14
CA ALA A 45 -4.27 0.74 -6.48
C ALA A 45 -5.38 0.07 -7.27
N LEU A 46 -6.57 0.66 -7.24
CA LEU A 46 -7.74 0.03 -7.87
C LEU A 46 -7.78 0.21 -9.38
N TRP A 47 -6.85 0.98 -9.95
CA TRP A 47 -6.79 1.19 -11.39
C TRP A 47 -6.09 0.06 -12.13
N SER A 48 -5.45 -0.86 -11.43
CA SER A 48 -4.55 -1.83 -12.04
C SER A 48 -5.24 -3.09 -12.52
N ASN A 49 -6.47 -3.34 -12.07
CA ASN A 49 -7.21 -4.52 -12.51
C ASN A 49 -8.70 -4.26 -12.41
N ASP A 50 -9.48 -5.11 -13.10
CA ASP A 50 -10.93 -5.00 -13.13
C ASP A 50 -11.58 -6.21 -12.48
N ILE A 51 -10.97 -6.76 -11.45
CA ILE A 51 -11.49 -7.96 -10.79
C ILE A 51 -12.34 -7.52 -9.60
N PRO A 52 -13.67 -7.72 -9.69
CA PRO A 52 -14.58 -7.20 -8.65
C PRO A 52 -14.28 -7.73 -7.25
N GLU A 53 -13.88 -9.00 -7.17
CA GLU A 53 -13.59 -9.60 -5.86
C GLU A 53 -12.39 -8.93 -5.21
N ILE A 54 -11.38 -8.56 -5.99
CA ILE A 54 -10.21 -7.88 -5.47
C ILE A 54 -10.58 -6.47 -5.03
N GLU A 55 -11.35 -5.76 -5.81
CA GLU A 55 -11.77 -4.41 -5.42
C GLU A 55 -12.60 -4.45 -4.14
N ALA A 56 -13.50 -5.42 -4.03
CA ALA A 56 -14.31 -5.55 -2.83
C ALA A 56 -13.46 -5.83 -1.60
N PHE A 57 -12.45 -6.71 -1.74
CA PHE A 57 -11.54 -7.00 -0.63
C PHE A 57 -10.79 -5.73 -0.21
N MET A 58 -10.27 -5.01 -1.18
CA MET A 58 -9.46 -3.82 -0.87
C MET A 58 -10.31 -2.74 -0.21
N ARG A 59 -11.51 -2.48 -0.74
CA ARG A 59 -12.38 -1.46 -0.15
C ARG A 59 -12.84 -1.83 1.24
N GLY A 60 -12.97 -3.12 1.52
CA GLY A 60 -13.39 -3.57 2.84
C GLY A 60 -12.27 -3.62 3.87
N ASN A 61 -11.01 -3.63 3.43
CA ASN A 61 -9.88 -3.85 4.34
C ASN A 61 -8.86 -2.73 4.35
N CYS A 62 -8.88 -1.82 3.37
CA CYS A 62 -7.88 -0.77 3.24
C CYS A 62 -8.52 0.59 3.40
N GLY A 63 -7.94 1.42 4.26
CA GLY A 63 -8.43 2.78 4.43
C GLY A 63 -8.05 3.69 3.28
N LEU A 64 -7.01 3.34 2.51
CA LEU A 64 -6.55 4.12 1.38
C LEU A 64 -6.78 3.32 0.11
N CYS A 65 -7.76 3.73 -0.68
CA CYS A 65 -8.09 3.10 -1.95
C CYS A 65 -8.18 4.20 -3.01
N PHE A 66 -7.47 4.01 -4.13
CA PHE A 66 -7.43 5.02 -5.19
C PHE A 66 -7.85 4.38 -6.50
N LYS A 67 -8.85 4.97 -7.14
CA LYS A 67 -9.39 4.47 -8.40
C LYS A 67 -8.56 4.92 -9.59
N THR A 68 -7.80 6.01 -9.46
CA THR A 68 -6.95 6.52 -10.52
C THR A 68 -5.59 6.92 -9.98
N VAL A 69 -4.60 6.92 -10.88
CA VAL A 69 -3.27 7.40 -10.53
C VAL A 69 -3.32 8.85 -10.04
N ALA A 70 -4.18 9.66 -10.67
CA ALA A 70 -4.30 11.06 -10.29
C ALA A 70 -4.77 11.22 -8.85
N GLN A 71 -5.70 10.38 -8.42
CA GLN A 71 -6.16 10.43 -7.03
C GLN A 71 -5.03 10.12 -6.06
N PHE A 72 -4.21 9.12 -6.38
CA PHE A 72 -3.09 8.77 -5.53
C PHE A 72 -2.06 9.90 -5.50
N ARG A 73 -1.77 10.49 -6.65
CA ARG A 73 -0.84 11.61 -6.72
C ARG A 73 -1.33 12.78 -5.87
N ASP A 74 -2.61 13.10 -5.97
CA ASP A 74 -3.17 14.19 -5.19
C ASP A 74 -3.08 13.93 -3.69
N TYR A 75 -3.29 12.68 -3.29
CA TYR A 75 -3.15 12.30 -1.89
C TYR A 75 -1.72 12.55 -1.40
N LEU A 76 -0.73 12.15 -2.21
CA LEU A 76 0.66 12.31 -1.82
C LEU A 76 1.03 13.77 -1.59
N PHE A 77 0.54 14.65 -2.45
CA PHE A 77 0.88 16.06 -2.33
C PHE A 77 0.04 16.78 -1.28
N SER A 78 -1.23 16.45 -1.15
CA SER A 78 -2.06 17.10 -0.15
C SER A 78 -1.65 16.70 1.26
N GLY A 79 -1.15 15.49 1.43
CA GLY A 79 -0.71 15.02 2.74
C GLY A 79 0.42 15.84 3.33
N LYS A 80 1.17 16.54 2.49
CA LYS A 80 2.29 17.34 2.97
C LYS A 80 1.86 18.61 3.67
N GLU A 81 0.62 19.00 3.50
CA GLU A 81 0.14 20.24 4.07
C GLU A 81 -0.53 20.04 5.40
N ALA A 82 -0.67 18.80 5.82
CA ALA A 82 -1.34 18.48 7.06
C ALA A 82 -0.50 18.86 8.28
#